data_f051fdfb7aeb1c3052703b0f6675bfc2
#
_entry.id   f051fdfb7aeb1c3052703b0f6675bfc2
#
_cell.length_a   1.000
_cell.length_b   1.000
_cell.length_c   1.000
_cell.angle_alpha   90.00
_cell.angle_beta   90.00
_cell.angle_gamma   90.00
#
_symmetry.space_group_name_H-M   'P 1'
#
loop_
_entity.id
_entity.type
_entity.pdbx_description
1 polymer ?
#
loop_
_entity_poly.entity_id
_entity_poly.type
_entity_poly.pdbx_seq_one_letter_code
_entity_poly.pdbx_strand_id
1 'polypeptide(L)'
;MTNLNQLPTDLPIPEDDGSTAHLSGMKLPDISLTATSGKTINLANIKGKLVIYCYPMTGQPNIALPDGWDQIPGARGCTPQSCSFRDHYQELQALGAEVIGLSVQTTDYQKEMANRLHLPFPVVS
;
A
#
# COMPACT_ATOMS: atom_id res chain seq x y z
N MET A 1 5.84 21.75 8.29
CA MET A 1 5.43 20.34 8.47
C MET A 1 5.02 19.74 7.13
N THR A 2 5.43 18.52 6.84
CA THR A 2 5.11 17.84 5.60
C THR A 2 3.63 17.42 5.59
N ASN A 3 2.90 17.80 4.54
CA ASN A 3 1.54 17.32 4.35
C ASN A 3 1.56 15.98 3.60
N LEU A 4 1.25 14.91 4.30
CA LEU A 4 1.29 13.54 3.75
C LEU A 4 0.14 13.26 2.78
N ASN A 5 -0.92 14.07 2.80
CA ASN A 5 -2.11 13.89 1.95
C ASN A 5 -2.01 14.63 0.61
N GLN A 6 -0.97 15.43 0.43
CA GLN A 6 -0.76 16.19 -0.80
C GLN A 6 0.62 15.88 -1.38
N LEU A 7 0.69 15.81 -2.69
CA LEU A 7 1.93 15.57 -3.41
C LEU A 7 2.56 16.89 -3.82
N PRO A 8 3.89 17.06 -3.64
CA PRO A 8 4.63 18.12 -4.30
C PRO A 8 4.46 18.03 -5.82
N THR A 9 4.55 19.17 -6.49
CA THR A 9 4.38 19.23 -7.97
C THR A 9 5.64 18.90 -8.75
N ASP A 10 6.77 18.82 -8.07
CA ASP A 10 8.10 18.66 -8.66
C ASP A 10 8.73 17.28 -8.37
N LEU A 11 7.90 16.29 -8.06
CA LEU A 11 8.40 14.94 -7.81
C LEU A 11 8.95 14.30 -9.08
N PRO A 12 10.06 13.54 -8.99
CA PRO A 12 10.54 12.79 -10.14
C PRO A 12 9.54 11.73 -10.55
N ILE A 13 9.39 11.54 -11.86
CA ILE A 13 8.46 10.56 -12.44
C ILE A 13 9.18 9.21 -12.53
N PRO A 14 8.63 8.14 -11.94
CA PRO A 14 9.23 6.82 -12.06
C PRO A 14 9.13 6.31 -13.50
N GLU A 15 10.17 5.60 -13.94
CA GLU A 15 10.19 4.93 -15.24
C GLU A 15 9.99 3.43 -15.07
N ASP A 16 9.23 2.83 -15.99
CA ASP A 16 9.07 1.38 -16.04
C ASP A 16 10.34 0.75 -16.59
N ASP A 17 11.07 0.03 -15.75
CA ASP A 17 12.31 -0.66 -16.12
C ASP A 17 12.07 -2.09 -16.59
N GLY A 18 10.82 -2.55 -16.66
CA GLY A 18 10.47 -3.91 -17.07
C GLY A 18 10.74 -4.99 -16.03
N SER A 19 11.20 -4.63 -14.84
CA SER A 19 11.59 -5.60 -13.79
C SER A 19 10.45 -6.51 -13.31
N THR A 20 9.19 -6.09 -13.48
CA THR A 20 8.01 -6.83 -13.06
C THR A 20 7.29 -7.56 -14.20
N ALA A 21 7.82 -7.48 -15.42
CA ALA A 21 7.15 -8.07 -16.59
C ALA A 21 6.91 -9.58 -16.46
N HIS A 22 7.78 -10.29 -15.72
CA HIS A 22 7.67 -11.73 -15.48
C HIS A 22 6.52 -12.12 -14.54
N LEU A 23 5.91 -11.17 -13.81
CA LEU A 23 4.89 -11.45 -12.81
C LEU A 23 3.53 -11.83 -13.44
N SER A 24 3.28 -11.37 -14.66
CA SER A 24 2.02 -11.69 -15.34
C SER A 24 1.87 -13.20 -15.53
N GLY A 25 0.75 -13.74 -15.07
CA GLY A 25 0.48 -15.17 -15.14
C GLY A 25 1.09 -16.02 -14.03
N MET A 26 1.90 -15.42 -13.15
CA MET A 26 2.45 -16.14 -12.00
C MET A 26 1.40 -16.32 -10.90
N LYS A 27 1.45 -17.45 -10.21
CA LYS A 27 0.68 -17.65 -8.99
C LYS A 27 1.33 -16.93 -7.83
N LEU A 28 0.50 -16.37 -6.94
CA LEU A 28 0.99 -15.81 -5.69
C LEU A 28 1.66 -16.90 -4.83
N PRO A 29 2.75 -16.59 -4.15
CA PRO A 29 3.41 -17.54 -3.27
C PRO A 29 2.50 -17.93 -2.09
N ASP A 30 2.63 -19.17 -1.64
CA ASP A 30 1.93 -19.70 -0.48
C ASP A 30 2.66 -19.26 0.80
N ILE A 31 2.42 -18.03 1.22
CA ILE A 31 3.07 -17.40 2.37
C ILE A 31 2.02 -16.74 3.25
N SER A 32 2.10 -16.95 4.55
CA SER A 32 1.26 -16.29 5.53
C SER A 32 1.91 -14.99 5.98
N LEU A 33 1.16 -13.90 5.93
CA LEU A 33 1.61 -12.56 6.30
C LEU A 33 0.77 -12.03 7.47
N THR A 34 1.42 -11.28 8.35
CA THR A 34 0.74 -10.66 9.49
C THR A 34 -0.06 -9.44 9.00
N ALA A 35 -1.33 -9.37 9.39
CA ALA A 35 -2.23 -8.31 8.97
C ALA A 35 -2.56 -7.34 10.10
N THR A 36 -2.92 -6.12 9.73
CA THR A 36 -3.38 -5.09 10.67
C THR A 36 -4.68 -5.46 11.38
N SER A 37 -5.43 -6.40 10.84
CA SER A 37 -6.63 -6.97 11.48
C SER A 37 -6.32 -7.84 12.70
N GLY A 38 -5.06 -8.14 12.97
CA GLY A 38 -4.63 -9.08 14.01
C GLY A 38 -4.61 -10.53 13.55
N LYS A 39 -4.99 -10.81 12.32
CA LYS A 39 -4.99 -12.13 11.73
C LYS A 39 -3.78 -12.35 10.84
N THR A 40 -3.50 -13.59 10.55
CA THR A 40 -2.54 -13.98 9.51
C THR A 40 -3.31 -14.21 8.21
N ILE A 41 -2.83 -13.62 7.12
CA ILE A 41 -3.47 -13.73 5.80
C ILE A 41 -2.48 -14.35 4.82
N ASN A 42 -2.97 -15.36 4.10
CA ASN A 42 -2.26 -15.91 2.95
C ASN A 42 -2.94 -15.39 1.67
N LEU A 43 -2.27 -14.53 0.95
CA LEU A 43 -2.83 -13.90 -0.25
C LEU A 43 -3.18 -14.91 -1.33
N ALA A 44 -2.46 -16.04 -1.39
CA ALA A 44 -2.72 -17.10 -2.36
C ALA A 44 -4.07 -17.81 -2.13
N ASN A 45 -4.63 -17.72 -0.93
CA ASN A 45 -5.89 -18.37 -0.57
C ASN A 45 -7.11 -17.45 -0.71
N ILE A 46 -6.92 -16.19 -1.09
CA ILE A 46 -8.02 -15.26 -1.31
C ILE A 46 -8.67 -15.59 -2.65
N LYS A 47 -9.99 -15.82 -2.62
CA LYS A 47 -10.76 -16.15 -3.81
C LYS A 47 -11.30 -14.90 -4.48
N GLY A 48 -11.49 -14.97 -5.80
CA GLY A 48 -11.98 -13.85 -6.59
C GLY A 48 -10.87 -12.91 -7.01
N LYS A 49 -11.25 -11.70 -7.38
CA LYS A 49 -10.30 -10.66 -7.78
C LYS A 49 -9.63 -10.06 -6.54
N LEU A 50 -8.32 -9.95 -6.58
CA LEU A 50 -7.55 -9.34 -5.51
C LEU A 50 -6.69 -8.21 -6.08
N VAL A 51 -6.85 -7.01 -5.52
CA VAL A 51 -5.98 -5.87 -5.80
C VAL A 51 -4.98 -5.76 -4.66
N ILE A 52 -3.70 -5.93 -4.96
CA ILE A 52 -2.61 -5.73 -4.00
C ILE A 52 -1.88 -4.46 -4.43
N TYR A 53 -1.86 -3.45 -3.56
CA TYR A 53 -0.99 -2.32 -3.81
C TYR A 53 0.23 -2.40 -2.88
N CYS A 54 1.40 -2.32 -3.50
CA CYS A 54 2.68 -2.37 -2.79
C CYS A 54 3.21 -0.96 -2.62
N TYR A 55 3.67 -0.63 -1.44
CA TYR A 55 4.22 0.69 -1.17
C TYR A 55 5.45 0.58 -0.27
N PRO A 56 6.43 1.47 -0.44
CA PRO A 56 7.66 1.37 0.35
C PRO A 56 7.46 1.82 1.80
N MET A 57 6.75 2.92 2.01
CA MET A 57 6.61 3.49 3.34
C MET A 57 5.52 4.57 3.34
N THR A 58 4.65 4.57 4.34
CA THR A 58 3.83 5.74 4.68
C THR A 58 4.55 6.57 5.73
N GLY A 59 4.39 7.90 5.67
CA GLY A 59 4.86 8.78 6.74
C GLY A 59 3.91 8.80 7.93
N GLN A 60 4.39 9.35 9.03
CA GLN A 60 3.56 9.67 10.20
C GLN A 60 3.51 11.18 10.40
N PRO A 61 2.39 11.74 10.90
CA PRO A 61 2.34 13.15 11.28
C PRO A 61 3.42 13.49 12.31
N ASN A 62 4.04 14.64 12.16
CA ASN A 62 5.09 15.15 13.06
C ASN A 62 6.41 14.36 13.05
N ILE A 63 6.56 13.40 12.16
CA ILE A 63 7.82 12.68 11.95
C ILE A 63 8.33 13.04 10.56
N ALA A 64 9.58 13.52 10.50
CA ALA A 64 10.22 13.88 9.24
C ALA A 64 10.38 12.64 8.34
N LEU A 65 10.18 12.83 7.04
CA LEU A 65 10.52 11.81 6.06
C LEU A 65 12.04 11.62 6.00
N PRO A 66 12.53 10.43 5.59
CA PRO A 66 13.96 10.23 5.39
C PRO A 66 14.55 11.27 4.45
N ASP A 67 15.81 11.66 4.71
CA ASP A 67 16.53 12.61 3.85
C ASP A 67 16.57 12.08 2.42
N GLY A 68 16.25 12.95 1.46
CA GLY A 68 16.26 12.59 0.04
C GLY A 68 15.05 11.76 -0.41
N TRP A 69 14.04 11.54 0.45
CA TRP A 69 12.89 10.71 0.11
C TRP A 69 12.15 11.21 -1.13
N ASP A 70 11.89 12.50 -1.22
CA ASP A 70 11.17 13.09 -2.36
C ASP A 70 11.96 13.07 -3.67
N GLN A 71 13.27 12.82 -3.63
CA GLN A 71 14.12 12.69 -4.81
C GLN A 71 14.13 11.27 -5.38
N ILE A 72 13.58 10.29 -4.66
CA ILE A 72 13.48 8.90 -5.14
C ILE A 72 12.20 8.77 -5.97
N PRO A 73 12.29 8.42 -7.27
CA PRO A 73 11.10 8.26 -8.10
C PRO A 73 10.15 7.20 -7.51
N GLY A 74 8.88 7.58 -7.33
CA GLY A 74 7.84 6.70 -6.81
C GLY A 74 7.82 6.50 -5.30
N ALA A 75 8.77 7.10 -4.54
CA ALA A 75 8.79 6.94 -3.08
C ALA A 75 7.67 7.69 -2.38
N ARG A 76 7.39 8.92 -2.80
CA ARG A 76 6.36 9.77 -2.20
C ARG A 76 4.98 9.41 -2.75
N GLY A 77 3.95 9.45 -1.89
CA GLY A 77 2.56 9.31 -2.31
C GLY A 77 1.83 8.08 -1.78
N CYS A 78 2.43 7.33 -0.86
CA CYS A 78 1.79 6.13 -0.31
C CYS A 78 0.53 6.45 0.49
N THR A 79 0.50 7.57 1.21
CA THR A 79 -0.68 8.02 1.96
C THR A 79 -1.84 8.38 1.01
N PRO A 80 -1.67 9.24 -0.02
CA PRO A 80 -2.74 9.48 -0.99
C PRO A 80 -3.19 8.22 -1.73
N GLN A 81 -2.29 7.30 -2.04
CA GLN A 81 -2.64 6.03 -2.68
C GLN A 81 -3.56 5.20 -1.78
N SER A 82 -3.21 5.04 -0.51
CA SER A 82 -4.03 4.31 0.47
C SER A 82 -5.40 4.95 0.63
N CYS A 83 -5.46 6.29 0.69
CA CYS A 83 -6.72 7.03 0.76
C CYS A 83 -7.58 6.84 -0.49
N SER A 84 -6.98 6.76 -1.68
CA SER A 84 -7.70 6.53 -2.93
C SER A 84 -8.35 5.15 -2.94
N PHE A 85 -7.63 4.12 -2.53
CA PHE A 85 -8.23 2.78 -2.40
C PHE A 85 -9.32 2.74 -1.33
N ARG A 86 -9.15 3.44 -0.21
CA ARG A 86 -10.19 3.57 0.80
C ARG A 86 -11.47 4.17 0.21
N ASP A 87 -11.32 5.28 -0.51
CA ASP A 87 -12.46 6.04 -1.04
C ASP A 87 -13.22 5.28 -2.13
N HIS A 88 -12.56 4.37 -2.83
CA HIS A 88 -13.13 3.56 -3.91
C HIS A 88 -13.37 2.10 -3.52
N TYR A 89 -13.22 1.76 -2.26
CA TYR A 89 -13.30 0.37 -1.81
C TYR A 89 -14.65 -0.27 -2.09
N GLN A 90 -15.75 0.44 -1.82
CA GLN A 90 -17.10 -0.08 -2.08
C GLN A 90 -17.33 -0.36 -3.56
N GLU A 91 -16.83 0.50 -4.44
CA GLU A 91 -16.92 0.29 -5.89
C GLU A 91 -16.16 -0.96 -6.33
N LEU A 92 -14.97 -1.17 -5.77
CA LEU A 92 -14.16 -2.36 -6.06
C LEU A 92 -14.84 -3.63 -5.55
N GLN A 93 -15.42 -3.59 -4.36
CA GLN A 93 -16.18 -4.72 -3.82
C GLN A 93 -17.38 -5.06 -4.69
N ALA A 94 -18.09 -4.05 -5.22
CA ALA A 94 -19.21 -4.25 -6.13
C ALA A 94 -18.78 -4.95 -7.43
N LEU A 95 -17.51 -4.81 -7.83
CA LEU A 95 -16.93 -5.51 -8.97
C LEU A 95 -16.34 -6.89 -8.61
N GLY A 96 -16.54 -7.35 -7.39
CA GLY A 96 -16.03 -8.63 -6.90
C GLY A 96 -14.56 -8.61 -6.52
N ALA A 97 -13.98 -7.43 -6.29
CA ALA A 97 -12.57 -7.29 -5.93
C ALA A 97 -12.39 -7.03 -4.44
N GLU A 98 -11.36 -7.63 -3.86
CA GLU A 98 -10.86 -7.30 -2.52
C GLU A 98 -9.58 -6.47 -2.65
N VAL A 99 -9.26 -5.66 -1.65
CA VAL A 99 -8.08 -4.79 -1.64
C VAL A 99 -7.22 -5.11 -0.43
N ILE A 100 -5.92 -5.21 -0.64
CA ILE A 100 -4.93 -5.38 0.44
C ILE A 100 -3.72 -4.51 0.14
N GLY A 101 -3.28 -3.74 1.13
CA GLY A 101 -2.01 -3.03 1.08
C GLY A 101 -0.87 -3.94 1.56
N LEU A 102 0.30 -3.81 0.97
CA LEU A 102 1.47 -4.63 1.29
C LEU A 102 2.70 -3.73 1.39
N SER A 103 3.42 -3.84 2.50
CA SER A 103 4.71 -3.16 2.68
C SER A 103 5.63 -3.96 3.58
N VAL A 104 6.91 -3.56 3.62
CA VAL A 104 7.88 -4.14 4.55
C VAL A 104 7.91 -3.40 5.90
N GLN A 105 7.07 -2.42 6.11
CA GLN A 105 6.94 -1.77 7.41
C GLN A 105 6.41 -2.75 8.45
N THR A 106 6.70 -2.51 9.72
CA THR A 106 6.18 -3.36 10.81
C THR A 106 4.65 -3.29 10.86
N THR A 107 4.04 -4.36 11.36
CA THR A 107 2.59 -4.41 11.54
C THR A 107 2.09 -3.29 12.45
N ASP A 108 2.82 -2.94 13.50
CA ASP A 108 2.45 -1.85 14.40
C ASP A 108 2.45 -0.50 13.69
N TYR A 109 3.43 -0.26 12.83
CA TYR A 109 3.48 0.95 12.01
C TYR A 109 2.31 1.01 11.03
N GLN A 110 2.00 -0.12 10.42
CA GLN A 110 0.84 -0.24 9.51
C GLN A 110 -0.48 -0.03 10.24
N LYS A 111 -0.62 -0.55 11.47
CA LYS A 111 -1.83 -0.34 12.30
C LYS A 111 -2.07 1.13 12.60
N GLU A 112 -1.02 1.87 12.94
CA GLU A 112 -1.15 3.32 13.16
C GLU A 112 -1.71 4.00 11.92
N MET A 113 -1.14 3.74 10.76
CA MET A 113 -1.58 4.33 9.50
C MET A 113 -3.01 3.90 9.15
N ALA A 114 -3.32 2.61 9.25
CA ALA A 114 -4.65 2.09 8.93
C ALA A 114 -5.73 2.69 9.83
N ASN A 115 -5.45 2.86 11.12
CA ASN A 115 -6.38 3.48 12.07
C ASN A 115 -6.55 4.98 11.80
N ARG A 116 -5.45 5.68 11.57
CA ARG A 116 -5.46 7.13 11.30
C ARG A 116 -6.21 7.46 9.99
N LEU A 117 -6.04 6.63 8.97
CA LEU A 117 -6.69 6.82 7.67
C LEU A 117 -8.06 6.14 7.56
N HIS A 118 -8.49 5.41 8.57
CA HIS A 118 -9.75 4.65 8.55
C HIS A 118 -9.84 3.69 7.36
N LEU A 119 -8.80 2.91 7.11
CA LEU A 119 -8.79 1.94 6.02
C LEU A 119 -9.78 0.81 6.31
N PRO A 120 -10.71 0.51 5.37
CA PRO A 120 -11.71 -0.55 5.55
C PRO A 120 -11.19 -1.95 5.19
N PHE A 121 -9.95 -2.05 4.74
CA PHE A 121 -9.30 -3.29 4.33
C PHE A 121 -7.99 -3.49 5.11
N PRO A 122 -7.47 -4.72 5.20
CA PRO A 122 -6.22 -4.98 5.90
C PRO A 122 -5.00 -4.54 5.10
N VAL A 123 -3.93 -4.25 5.83
CA VAL A 123 -2.58 -4.09 5.31
C VAL A 123 -1.73 -5.21 5.88
N VAL A 124 -0.85 -5.78 5.08
CA VAL A 124 -0.02 -6.92 5.48
C VAL A 124 1.47 -6.60 5.37
N SER A 125 2.24 -7.31 6.18
CA SER A 125 3.70 -7.15 6.25
C SER A 125 4.39 -8.51 6.07
#